data_bcb046b542a8cddc780834a3ebd34aef
#
_entry.id   bcb046b542a8cddc780834a3ebd34aef
#
_cell.length_a   1.000
_cell.length_b   1.000
_cell.length_c   1.000
_cell.angle_alpha   90.00
_cell.angle_beta   90.00
_cell.angle_gamma   90.00
#
_symmetry.space_group_name_H-M   'P 1'
#
loop_
_entity.id
_entity.type
_entity.pdbx_description
1 polymer ?
#
loop_
_entity_poly.entity_id
_entity_poly.type
_entity_poly.pdbx_seq_one_letter_code
_entity_poly.pdbx_strand_id
1 'polypeptide(L)'
;MDNLKYIFDQVNEWIRTADQKAMILGSFNIAGFIYQLINIDKIICAGTYTIVVFIISIIATIAALIFWLLILYPRLDNDLKISKIYFLHIANAYEGDKHTGVDDLQKINPDEFKKDLASQIVENSIIAKRKYKYIQKFILSFSVQLITLFLLLISLI
;
A
#
# COMPACT_ATOMS: atom_id res chain seq x y z
N MET A 1 13.26 -17.87 -20.92
CA MET A 1 11.90 -17.69 -20.34
C MET A 1 11.98 -17.64 -18.82
N ASP A 2 12.80 -18.47 -18.22
CA ASP A 2 12.95 -18.57 -16.75
C ASP A 2 13.41 -17.25 -16.09
N ASN A 3 14.33 -16.51 -16.72
CA ASN A 3 14.81 -15.23 -16.17
C ASN A 3 13.72 -14.16 -16.09
N LEU A 4 12.85 -14.05 -17.10
CA LEU A 4 11.75 -13.08 -17.05
C LEU A 4 10.72 -13.45 -16.00
N LYS A 5 10.40 -14.74 -15.88
CA LYS A 5 9.50 -15.24 -14.83
C LYS A 5 10.07 -14.96 -13.45
N TYR A 6 11.35 -15.23 -13.24
CA TYR A 6 12.04 -14.92 -11.99
C TYR A 6 11.95 -13.41 -11.64
N ILE A 7 12.22 -12.52 -12.61
CA ILE A 7 12.12 -11.07 -12.39
C ILE A 7 10.68 -10.67 -12.05
N PHE A 8 9.69 -11.22 -12.76
CA PHE A 8 8.27 -10.97 -12.51
C PHE A 8 7.87 -11.37 -11.08
N ASP A 9 8.27 -12.57 -10.65
CA ASP A 9 8.00 -13.07 -9.31
C ASP A 9 8.66 -12.19 -8.23
N GLN A 10 9.91 -11.74 -8.47
CA GLN A 10 10.63 -10.83 -7.55
C GLN A 10 9.92 -9.47 -7.43
N VAL A 11 9.45 -8.89 -8.53
CA VAL A 11 8.74 -7.61 -8.49
C VAL A 11 7.41 -7.75 -7.75
N ASN A 12 6.68 -8.83 -7.99
CA ASN A 12 5.43 -9.12 -7.27
C ASN A 12 5.68 -9.34 -5.77
N GLU A 13 6.78 -9.99 -5.40
CA GLU A 13 7.19 -10.17 -4.00
C GLU A 13 7.48 -8.82 -3.32
N TRP A 14 8.13 -7.88 -4.01
CA TRP A 14 8.33 -6.53 -3.48
C TRP A 14 7.01 -5.79 -3.25
N ILE A 15 6.04 -5.90 -4.17
CA ILE A 15 4.70 -5.32 -3.98
C ILE A 15 4.02 -5.93 -2.76
N ARG A 16 4.03 -7.27 -2.65
CA ARG A 16 3.45 -8.01 -1.52
C ARG A 16 4.09 -7.61 -0.18
N THR A 17 5.43 -7.52 -0.16
CA THR A 17 6.18 -7.09 1.02
C THR A 17 5.84 -5.65 1.42
N ALA A 18 5.63 -4.75 0.46
CA ALA A 18 5.19 -3.39 0.72
C ALA A 18 3.81 -3.37 1.39
N ASP A 19 2.87 -4.17 0.90
CA ASP A 19 1.52 -4.27 1.47
C ASP A 19 1.54 -4.86 2.88
N GLN A 20 2.32 -5.92 3.12
CA GLN A 20 2.47 -6.53 4.44
C GLN A 20 3.05 -5.54 5.46
N LYS A 21 4.12 -4.81 5.10
CA LYS A 21 4.69 -3.76 5.96
C LYS A 21 3.66 -2.68 6.26
N ALA A 22 2.92 -2.24 5.26
CA ALA A 22 1.88 -1.23 5.45
C ALA A 22 0.78 -1.72 6.39
N MET A 23 0.31 -2.96 6.25
CA MET A 23 -0.73 -3.52 7.13
C MET A 23 -0.27 -3.56 8.59
N ILE A 24 0.94 -4.06 8.86
CA ILE A 24 1.48 -4.15 10.22
C ILE A 24 1.62 -2.76 10.85
N LEU A 25 2.29 -1.84 10.15
CA LEU A 25 2.53 -0.49 10.66
C LEU A 25 1.23 0.31 10.78
N GLY A 26 0.27 0.12 9.87
CA GLY A 26 -1.05 0.73 9.93
C GLY A 26 -1.85 0.31 11.16
N SER A 27 -1.75 -0.96 11.58
CA SER A 27 -2.39 -1.45 12.81
C SER A 27 -1.85 -0.74 14.05
N PHE A 28 -0.54 -0.53 14.14
CA PHE A 28 0.06 0.25 15.23
C PHE A 28 -0.36 1.72 15.22
N ASN A 29 -0.45 2.33 14.02
CA ASN A 29 -0.94 3.71 13.89
C ASN A 29 -2.37 3.85 14.42
N ILE A 30 -3.26 2.93 14.07
CA ILE A 30 -4.65 2.89 14.55
C ILE A 30 -4.70 2.68 16.07
N ALA A 31 -3.90 1.77 16.60
CA ALA A 31 -3.84 1.54 18.06
C ALA A 31 -3.40 2.80 18.80
N GLY A 32 -2.39 3.53 18.29
CA GLY A 32 -1.97 4.81 18.84
C GLY A 32 -3.07 5.87 18.78
N PHE A 33 -3.84 5.91 17.71
CA PHE A 33 -4.99 6.81 17.58
C PHE A 33 -6.09 6.50 18.61
N ILE A 34 -6.44 5.23 18.77
CA ILE A 34 -7.44 4.79 19.77
C ILE A 34 -7.00 5.19 21.18
N TYR A 35 -5.71 4.99 21.51
CA TYR A 35 -5.17 5.40 22.82
C TYR A 35 -5.36 6.91 23.07
N GLN A 36 -5.15 7.76 22.06
CA GLN A 36 -5.36 9.20 22.17
C GLN A 36 -6.81 9.55 22.42
N LEU A 37 -7.75 8.89 21.74
CA LEU A 37 -9.18 9.11 21.92
C LEU A 37 -9.67 8.70 23.31
N ILE A 38 -9.21 7.58 23.85
CA ILE A 38 -9.60 7.11 25.18
C ILE A 38 -9.12 8.06 26.28
N ASN A 39 -7.98 8.72 26.09
CA ASN A 39 -7.40 9.62 27.10
C ASN A 39 -7.66 11.11 26.84
N ILE A 40 -8.57 11.46 25.95
CA ILE A 40 -8.79 12.85 25.50
C ILE A 40 -9.14 13.79 26.66
N ASP A 41 -9.96 13.35 27.60
CA ASP A 41 -10.35 14.18 28.76
C ASP A 41 -9.15 14.50 29.66
N LYS A 42 -8.28 13.50 29.91
CA LYS A 42 -7.06 13.69 30.67
C LYS A 42 -6.09 14.64 29.97
N ILE A 43 -5.96 14.51 28.65
CA ILE A 43 -5.11 15.34 27.82
C ILE A 43 -5.54 16.81 27.88
N ILE A 44 -6.85 17.07 27.77
CA ILE A 44 -7.40 18.42 27.82
C ILE A 44 -7.19 19.05 29.20
N CYS A 45 -7.31 18.28 30.26
CA CYS A 45 -7.12 18.76 31.64
C CYS A 45 -5.65 18.95 32.02
N ALA A 46 -4.68 18.35 31.34
CA ALA A 46 -3.27 18.35 31.71
C ALA A 46 -2.50 19.65 31.37
N GLY A 47 -3.14 20.60 30.64
CA GLY A 47 -2.60 21.91 30.36
C GLY A 47 -2.19 22.16 28.92
N THR A 48 -1.80 23.41 28.63
CA THR A 48 -1.59 23.89 27.24
C THR A 48 -0.49 23.11 26.48
N TYR A 49 0.59 22.74 27.16
CA TYR A 49 1.68 21.97 26.53
C TYR A 49 1.16 20.61 26.00
N THR A 50 0.40 19.90 26.82
CA THR A 50 -0.16 18.58 26.45
C THR A 50 -1.13 18.68 25.29
N ILE A 51 -1.94 19.74 25.26
CA ILE A 51 -2.87 20.03 24.14
C ILE A 51 -2.09 20.27 22.84
N VAL A 52 -1.01 21.03 22.87
CA VAL A 52 -0.18 21.27 21.66
C VAL A 52 0.45 19.98 21.14
N VAL A 53 1.02 19.17 22.02
CA VAL A 53 1.59 17.85 21.64
C VAL A 53 0.52 16.93 21.08
N PHE A 54 -0.69 16.93 21.66
CA PHE A 54 -1.82 16.18 21.16
C PHE A 54 -2.24 16.60 19.73
N ILE A 55 -2.33 17.90 19.46
CA ILE A 55 -2.68 18.41 18.12
C ILE A 55 -1.64 17.95 17.10
N ILE A 56 -0.34 18.05 17.42
CA ILE A 56 0.73 17.59 16.51
C ILE A 56 0.59 16.08 16.28
N SER A 57 0.30 15.31 17.32
CA SER A 57 0.09 13.87 17.23
C SER A 57 -1.08 13.49 16.32
N ILE A 58 -2.21 14.19 16.44
CA ILE A 58 -3.39 13.95 15.58
C ILE A 58 -3.07 14.27 14.12
N ILE A 59 -2.38 15.37 13.84
CA ILE A 59 -1.98 15.72 12.47
C ILE A 59 -1.06 14.63 11.89
N ALA A 60 -0.09 14.16 12.66
CA ALA A 60 0.81 13.09 12.24
C ALA A 60 0.07 11.76 11.98
N THR A 61 -0.90 11.43 12.85
CA THR A 61 -1.77 10.25 12.69
C THR A 61 -2.58 10.32 11.40
N ILE A 62 -3.23 11.45 11.13
CA ILE A 62 -4.03 11.65 9.90
C ILE A 62 -3.13 11.55 8.66
N ALA A 63 -1.95 12.19 8.67
CA ALA A 63 -1.01 12.09 7.57
C ALA A 63 -0.56 10.64 7.33
N ALA A 64 -0.25 9.89 8.40
CA ALA A 64 0.10 8.48 8.31
C ALA A 64 -1.07 7.66 7.74
N LEU A 65 -2.31 7.86 8.17
CA LEU A 65 -3.48 7.17 7.64
C LEU A 65 -3.67 7.44 6.13
N ILE A 66 -3.49 8.67 5.68
CA ILE A 66 -3.57 9.02 4.26
C ILE A 66 -2.53 8.23 3.45
N PHE A 67 -1.25 8.23 3.88
CA PHE A 67 -0.21 7.49 3.18
C PHE A 67 -0.45 5.99 3.23
N TRP A 68 -0.96 5.46 4.34
CA TRP A 68 -1.34 4.06 4.48
C TRP A 68 -2.41 3.66 3.45
N LEU A 69 -3.47 4.45 3.31
CA LEU A 69 -4.51 4.22 2.30
C LEU A 69 -3.94 4.28 0.88
N LEU A 70 -3.01 5.22 0.59
CA LEU A 70 -2.38 5.35 -0.73
C LEU A 70 -1.46 4.15 -1.08
N ILE A 71 -0.94 3.42 -0.08
CA ILE A 71 -0.18 2.18 -0.29
C ILE A 71 -1.14 1.04 -0.64
N LEU A 72 -2.25 0.90 0.10
CA LEU A 72 -3.19 -0.20 -0.04
C LEU A 72 -4.14 -0.04 -1.22
N TYR A 73 -4.40 1.21 -1.66
CA TYR A 73 -5.36 1.47 -2.73
C TYR A 73 -4.89 0.85 -4.05
N PRO A 74 -5.66 -0.08 -4.61
CA PRO A 74 -5.31 -0.72 -5.87
C PRO A 74 -5.44 0.30 -7.01
N ARG A 75 -4.37 0.50 -7.76
CA ARG A 75 -4.40 1.33 -8.98
C ARG A 75 -4.66 0.40 -10.15
N LEU A 76 -5.91 0.37 -10.57
CA LEU A 76 -6.34 -0.31 -11.77
C LEU A 76 -6.19 0.71 -12.91
N ASP A 77 -5.00 0.75 -13.54
CA ASP A 77 -4.79 1.60 -14.70
C ASP A 77 -5.47 0.93 -15.91
N ASN A 78 -6.40 1.64 -16.53
CA ASN A 78 -7.14 1.18 -17.70
C ASN A 78 -6.38 1.47 -19.00
N ASP A 79 -5.05 1.49 -18.98
CA ASP A 79 -4.29 1.70 -20.20
C ASP A 79 -4.51 0.54 -21.19
N LEU A 80 -4.90 0.93 -22.39
CA LEU A 80 -5.52 0.20 -23.51
C LEU A 80 -4.73 -0.98 -24.10
N LYS A 81 -3.66 -1.45 -23.48
CA LYS A 81 -2.98 -2.67 -23.93
C LYS A 81 -3.58 -3.87 -23.22
N ILE A 82 -4.37 -4.64 -23.98
CA ILE A 82 -4.91 -5.92 -23.51
C ILE A 82 -3.74 -6.86 -23.17
N SER A 83 -3.50 -7.05 -21.87
CA SER A 83 -2.53 -8.01 -21.38
C SER A 83 -3.18 -9.37 -21.17
N LYS A 84 -2.52 -10.43 -21.60
CA LYS A 84 -2.94 -11.84 -21.39
C LYS A 84 -2.47 -12.40 -20.05
N ILE A 85 -1.80 -11.58 -19.22
CA ILE A 85 -1.28 -11.94 -17.91
C ILE A 85 -2.02 -11.16 -16.80
N TYR A 86 -2.48 -9.93 -17.10
CA TYR A 86 -3.15 -9.08 -16.13
C TYR A 86 -4.60 -9.52 -15.91
N PHE A 87 -4.95 -9.89 -14.69
CA PHE A 87 -6.23 -10.52 -14.33
C PHE A 87 -7.44 -9.72 -14.77
N LEU A 88 -7.39 -8.39 -14.67
CA LEU A 88 -8.52 -7.52 -15.04
C LEU A 88 -8.77 -7.53 -16.55
N HIS A 89 -7.72 -7.53 -17.38
CA HIS A 89 -7.84 -7.62 -18.82
C HIS A 89 -8.38 -8.99 -19.24
N ILE A 90 -7.91 -10.06 -18.60
CA ILE A 90 -8.43 -11.42 -18.81
C ILE A 90 -9.91 -11.49 -18.42
N ALA A 91 -10.25 -10.97 -17.24
CA ALA A 91 -11.63 -10.95 -16.77
C ALA A 91 -12.54 -10.17 -17.72
N ASN A 92 -12.17 -8.95 -18.08
CA ASN A 92 -12.97 -8.11 -18.96
C ASN A 92 -13.12 -8.69 -20.38
N ALA A 93 -12.06 -9.36 -20.90
CA ALA A 93 -12.10 -9.97 -22.23
C ALA A 93 -13.00 -11.21 -22.29
N TYR A 94 -13.11 -11.97 -21.20
CA TYR A 94 -13.75 -13.30 -21.21
C TYR A 94 -14.88 -13.46 -20.18
N GLU A 95 -15.40 -12.37 -19.61
CA GLU A 95 -16.48 -12.39 -18.60
C GLU A 95 -17.75 -13.10 -19.11
N GLY A 96 -18.03 -13.00 -20.42
CA GLY A 96 -19.20 -13.64 -21.07
C GLY A 96 -18.92 -15.00 -21.71
N ASP A 97 -17.66 -15.37 -21.97
CA ASP A 97 -17.28 -16.60 -22.68
C ASP A 97 -15.97 -17.21 -22.16
N LYS A 98 -16.10 -18.04 -21.13
CA LYS A 98 -14.97 -18.72 -20.50
C LYS A 98 -14.28 -19.75 -21.40
N HIS A 99 -15.04 -20.40 -22.32
CA HIS A 99 -14.46 -21.43 -23.19
C HIS A 99 -13.51 -20.83 -24.21
N THR A 100 -13.92 -19.76 -24.88
CA THR A 100 -13.04 -19.00 -25.80
C THR A 100 -11.81 -18.47 -25.06
N GLY A 101 -11.95 -17.99 -23.81
CA GLY A 101 -10.83 -17.55 -23.00
C GLY A 101 -9.79 -18.63 -22.73
N VAL A 102 -10.23 -19.85 -22.42
CA VAL A 102 -9.30 -20.98 -22.20
C VAL A 102 -8.57 -21.35 -23.50
N ASP A 103 -9.29 -21.41 -24.61
CA ASP A 103 -8.72 -21.76 -25.91
C ASP A 103 -7.70 -20.73 -26.39
N ASP A 104 -7.98 -19.44 -26.20
CA ASP A 104 -7.08 -18.35 -26.56
C ASP A 104 -5.82 -18.35 -25.70
N LEU A 105 -5.95 -18.59 -24.40
CA LEU A 105 -4.80 -18.67 -23.49
C LEU A 105 -3.89 -19.87 -23.81
N GLN A 106 -4.46 -21.01 -24.27
CA GLN A 106 -3.68 -22.17 -24.68
C GLN A 106 -2.91 -21.97 -25.99
N LYS A 107 -3.42 -21.10 -26.88
CA LYS A 107 -2.83 -20.80 -28.19
C LYS A 107 -1.88 -19.60 -28.20
N ILE A 108 -1.52 -19.05 -27.03
CA ILE A 108 -0.64 -17.89 -26.94
C ILE A 108 0.71 -18.17 -27.59
N ASN A 109 1.11 -17.29 -28.52
CA ASN A 109 2.46 -17.32 -29.11
C ASN A 109 3.51 -17.05 -28.01
N PRO A 110 4.55 -17.90 -27.86
CA PRO A 110 5.59 -17.72 -26.85
C PRO A 110 6.31 -16.36 -26.90
N ASP A 111 6.47 -15.75 -28.06
CA ASP A 111 7.13 -14.45 -28.17
C ASP A 111 6.20 -13.29 -27.80
N GLU A 112 4.92 -13.38 -28.09
CA GLU A 112 3.90 -12.45 -27.56
C GLU A 112 3.82 -12.52 -26.05
N PHE A 113 3.81 -13.73 -25.49
CA PHE A 113 3.80 -13.93 -24.05
C PHE A 113 5.03 -13.32 -23.35
N LYS A 114 6.24 -13.50 -23.93
CA LYS A 114 7.46 -12.86 -23.40
C LYS A 114 7.37 -11.34 -23.42
N LYS A 115 6.84 -10.76 -24.48
CA LYS A 115 6.67 -9.32 -24.62
C LYS A 115 5.67 -8.77 -23.60
N ASP A 116 4.56 -9.47 -23.41
CA ASP A 116 3.53 -9.10 -22.42
C ASP A 116 4.09 -9.22 -21.00
N LEU A 117 4.80 -10.31 -20.69
CA LEU A 117 5.46 -10.50 -19.40
C LEU A 117 6.48 -9.38 -19.10
N ALA A 118 7.28 -9.00 -20.09
CA ALA A 118 8.22 -7.89 -19.94
C ALA A 118 7.50 -6.55 -19.68
N SER A 119 6.38 -6.30 -20.36
CA SER A 119 5.54 -5.11 -20.11
C SER A 119 5.00 -5.10 -18.67
N GLN A 120 4.45 -6.22 -18.21
CA GLN A 120 3.94 -6.35 -16.84
C GLN A 120 5.04 -6.18 -15.77
N ILE A 121 6.26 -6.64 -16.02
CA ILE A 121 7.39 -6.40 -15.13
C ILE A 121 7.64 -4.90 -14.97
N VAL A 122 7.63 -4.13 -16.07
CA VAL A 122 7.85 -2.68 -16.03
C VAL A 122 6.73 -1.99 -15.26
N GLU A 123 5.47 -2.30 -15.56
CA GLU A 123 4.30 -1.72 -14.87
C GLU A 123 4.32 -2.02 -13.37
N ASN A 124 4.52 -3.29 -13.00
CA ASN A 124 4.60 -3.70 -11.60
C ASN A 124 5.79 -3.05 -10.88
N SER A 125 6.92 -2.84 -11.57
CA SER A 125 8.07 -2.10 -11.01
C SER A 125 7.75 -0.65 -10.71
N ILE A 126 6.96 0.02 -11.57
CA ILE A 126 6.48 1.38 -11.34
C ILE A 126 5.53 1.42 -10.13
N ILE A 127 4.64 0.44 -10.02
CA ILE A 127 3.73 0.29 -8.86
C ILE A 127 4.55 0.09 -7.58
N ALA A 128 5.51 -0.83 -7.58
CA ALA A 128 6.40 -1.09 -6.45
C ALA A 128 7.13 0.20 -6.01
N LYS A 129 7.76 0.91 -6.96
CA LYS A 129 8.44 2.19 -6.67
C LYS A 129 7.53 3.21 -6.00
N ARG A 130 6.28 3.36 -6.48
CA ARG A 130 5.29 4.28 -5.89
C ARG A 130 4.91 3.87 -4.47
N LYS A 131 4.65 2.56 -4.24
CA LYS A 131 4.33 2.02 -2.92
C LYS A 131 5.46 2.29 -1.92
N TYR A 132 6.71 2.00 -2.27
CA TYR A 132 7.85 2.27 -1.40
C TYR A 132 8.03 3.76 -1.09
N LYS A 133 7.76 4.66 -2.04
CA LYS A 133 7.75 6.11 -1.80
C LYS A 133 6.69 6.52 -0.75
N TYR A 134 5.51 5.92 -0.80
CA TYR A 134 4.46 6.19 0.20
C TYR A 134 4.80 5.55 1.55
N ILE A 135 5.41 4.37 1.58
CA ILE A 135 5.91 3.75 2.82
C ILE A 135 6.89 4.67 3.53
N GLN A 136 7.84 5.27 2.83
CA GLN A 136 8.79 6.21 3.43
C GLN A 136 8.08 7.41 4.09
N LYS A 137 7.08 7.99 3.41
CA LYS A 137 6.28 9.08 3.96
C LYS A 137 5.44 8.65 5.15
N PHE A 138 4.84 7.45 5.07
CA PHE A 138 4.11 6.85 6.15
C PHE A 138 4.99 6.66 7.39
N ILE A 139 6.18 6.06 7.22
CA ILE A 139 7.14 5.84 8.32
C ILE A 139 7.52 7.17 8.98
N LEU A 140 7.78 8.23 8.19
CA LEU A 140 8.12 9.54 8.74
C LEU A 140 6.98 10.09 9.61
N SER A 141 5.74 10.09 9.11
CA SER A 141 4.57 10.58 9.84
C SER A 141 4.30 9.73 11.09
N PHE A 142 4.42 8.40 10.97
CA PHE A 142 4.25 7.46 12.08
C PHE A 142 5.33 7.64 13.15
N SER A 143 6.57 7.94 12.77
CA SER A 143 7.64 8.24 13.74
C SER A 143 7.33 9.50 14.54
N VAL A 144 6.79 10.55 13.91
CA VAL A 144 6.33 11.75 14.64
C VAL A 144 5.21 11.41 15.60
N GLN A 145 4.23 10.59 15.17
CA GLN A 145 3.16 10.13 16.06
C GLN A 145 3.71 9.36 17.27
N LEU A 146 4.66 8.45 17.09
CA LEU A 146 5.25 7.68 18.20
C LEU A 146 5.98 8.58 19.20
N ILE A 147 6.75 9.54 18.71
CA ILE A 147 7.45 10.51 19.58
C ILE A 147 6.43 11.33 20.38
N THR A 148 5.40 11.85 19.73
CA THR A 148 4.36 12.65 20.41
C THR A 148 3.53 11.82 21.37
N LEU A 149 3.21 10.56 21.04
CA LEU A 149 2.58 9.63 21.98
C LEU A 149 3.43 9.40 23.23
N PHE A 150 4.72 9.22 23.08
CA PHE A 150 5.64 9.07 24.20
C PHE A 150 5.65 10.32 25.11
N LEU A 151 5.68 11.52 24.50
CA LEU A 151 5.58 12.78 25.24
C LEU A 151 4.24 12.93 25.98
N LEU A 152 3.12 12.51 25.36
CA LEU A 152 1.81 12.49 25.99
C LEU A 152 1.78 11.51 27.17
N LEU A 153 2.35 10.32 27.05
CA LEU A 153 2.45 9.37 28.15
C LEU A 153 3.16 9.97 29.36
N ILE A 154 4.30 10.64 29.16
CA ILE A 154 5.05 11.29 30.23
C ILE A 154 4.24 12.43 30.88
N SER A 155 3.50 13.20 30.08
CA SER A 155 2.73 14.35 30.60
C SER A 155 1.46 13.96 31.37
N LEU A 156 1.03 12.70 31.28
CA LEU A 156 -0.16 12.18 31.96
C LEU A 156 0.17 11.37 33.23
N ILE A 157 1.46 11.18 33.55
CA ILE A 157 1.96 10.59 34.81
C ILE A 157 2.15 11.69 35.82
#